data_e71a94f2557ad5e1a502be49da3047d8
#
_entry.id   e71a94f2557ad5e1a502be49da3047d8
#
_cell.length_a   1.000
_cell.length_b   1.000
_cell.length_c   1.000
_cell.angle_alpha   90.00
_cell.angle_beta   90.00
_cell.angle_gamma   90.00
#
_symmetry.space_group_name_H-M   'P 1'
#
loop_
_entity.id
_entity.type
_entity.pdbx_description
1 polymer ?
#
loop_
_entity_poly.entity_id
_entity_poly.type
_entity_poly.pdbx_seq_one_letter_code
_entity_poly.pdbx_strand_id
1 'polypeptide(L)'
;MVVLGVLLLVALTSRTGSQATGADPLRIRIPTIEVDAPVQPLIVDENGVLPPPDTYDGTGWWRDGPEPGERGPAVIAGHVDSRRGPAVFFRLADLSSGVRIFVDRADGSTAVFTTQRVERYGKDAFPTDAVYGDIPDPELRLITCGGEFDRKDRRYLDNVVVFAVLAG
;
A
#
# COMPACT_ATOMS: atom_id res chain seq x y z
N MET A 1 7.43 23.52 -63.08
CA MET A 1 8.13 23.47 -61.76
C MET A 1 7.27 22.59 -60.85
N VAL A 2 7.64 21.32 -60.73
CA VAL A 2 6.86 20.32 -59.95
C VAL A 2 7.59 20.17 -58.60
N VAL A 3 6.91 20.54 -57.50
CA VAL A 3 7.42 20.35 -56.16
C VAL A 3 6.95 18.99 -55.65
N LEU A 4 7.89 18.04 -55.53
CA LEU A 4 7.64 16.71 -54.93
C LEU A 4 7.60 16.86 -53.41
N GLY A 5 6.41 16.76 -52.82
CA GLY A 5 6.22 16.67 -51.39
C GLY A 5 6.59 15.27 -50.89
N VAL A 6 7.65 15.18 -50.09
CA VAL A 6 8.00 13.94 -49.37
C VAL A 6 7.07 13.78 -48.17
N LEU A 7 6.18 12.78 -48.25
CA LEU A 7 5.32 12.41 -47.12
C LEU A 7 6.17 11.61 -46.13
N LEU A 8 6.58 12.22 -45.05
CA LEU A 8 7.27 11.55 -43.96
C LEU A 8 6.23 10.75 -43.15
N LEU A 9 6.14 9.47 -43.38
CA LEU A 9 5.32 8.56 -42.58
C LEU A 9 6.02 8.36 -41.23
N VAL A 10 5.64 9.10 -40.20
CA VAL A 10 6.04 8.82 -38.83
C VAL A 10 5.26 7.60 -38.37
N ALA A 11 5.92 6.44 -38.39
CA ALA A 11 5.38 5.25 -37.74
C ALA A 11 5.35 5.49 -36.23
N LEU A 12 4.16 5.80 -35.70
CA LEU A 12 3.92 5.70 -34.27
C LEU A 12 4.02 4.23 -33.87
N THR A 13 5.19 3.80 -33.43
CA THR A 13 5.32 2.57 -32.70
C THR A 13 4.67 2.77 -31.34
N SER A 14 3.42 2.36 -31.23
CA SER A 14 2.74 2.18 -29.94
C SER A 14 3.53 1.12 -29.18
N ARG A 15 4.42 1.57 -28.30
CA ARG A 15 4.92 0.71 -27.24
C ARG A 15 3.75 0.42 -26.32
N THR A 16 3.13 -0.73 -26.53
CA THR A 16 2.24 -1.37 -25.56
C THR A 16 3.12 -1.89 -24.42
N GLY A 17 3.73 -0.99 -23.67
CA GLY A 17 4.13 -1.30 -22.29
C GLY A 17 2.82 -1.50 -21.55
N SER A 18 2.62 -2.67 -20.97
CA SER A 18 1.57 -2.88 -19.98
C SER A 18 1.77 -1.81 -18.90
N GLN A 19 1.03 -0.72 -19.01
CA GLN A 19 0.96 0.25 -17.91
C GLN A 19 0.28 -0.52 -16.78
N ALA A 20 0.97 -0.64 -15.65
CA ALA A 20 0.35 -1.11 -14.43
C ALA A 20 -0.83 -0.18 -14.17
N THR A 21 -2.04 -0.66 -14.46
CA THR A 21 -3.27 0.09 -14.25
C THR A 21 -3.69 -0.11 -12.81
N GLY A 22 -3.91 1.00 -12.10
CA GLY A 22 -4.51 0.97 -10.77
C GLY A 22 -6.01 0.77 -10.86
N ALA A 23 -6.60 0.40 -9.75
CA ALA A 23 -8.02 0.45 -9.46
C ALA A 23 -8.21 0.43 -7.94
N ASP A 24 -9.27 1.05 -7.44
CA ASP A 24 -9.58 1.12 -6.02
C ASP A 24 -9.50 -0.26 -5.35
N PRO A 25 -8.77 -0.40 -4.24
CA PRO A 25 -8.73 -1.66 -3.51
C PRO A 25 -10.04 -1.90 -2.77
N LEU A 26 -10.55 -3.12 -2.84
CA LEU A 26 -11.76 -3.55 -2.12
C LEU A 26 -11.47 -4.51 -0.96
N ARG A 27 -10.44 -5.35 -1.10
CA ARG A 27 -10.11 -6.40 -0.15
C ARG A 27 -8.61 -6.69 -0.15
N ILE A 28 -8.05 -6.94 1.02
CA ILE A 28 -6.68 -7.43 1.18
C ILE A 28 -6.66 -8.82 1.80
N ARG A 29 -5.84 -9.71 1.26
CA ARG A 29 -5.66 -11.08 1.75
C ARG A 29 -4.18 -11.39 1.92
N ILE A 30 -3.82 -11.89 3.10
CA ILE A 30 -2.46 -12.35 3.44
C ILE A 30 -2.60 -13.68 4.19
N PRO A 31 -2.75 -14.81 3.46
CA PRO A 31 -3.08 -16.11 4.08
C PRO A 31 -2.10 -16.56 5.16
N THR A 32 -0.81 -16.26 5.01
CA THR A 32 0.25 -16.65 5.97
C THR A 32 0.01 -16.12 7.39
N ILE A 33 -0.66 -14.97 7.52
CA ILE A 33 -1.00 -14.37 8.82
C ILE A 33 -2.51 -14.27 9.03
N GLU A 34 -3.29 -15.00 8.25
CA GLU A 34 -4.75 -15.11 8.36
C GLU A 34 -5.50 -13.77 8.19
N VAL A 35 -4.94 -12.84 7.41
CA VAL A 35 -5.61 -11.60 7.04
C VAL A 35 -6.50 -11.82 5.84
N ASP A 36 -7.77 -11.42 5.98
CA ASP A 36 -8.78 -11.41 4.94
C ASP A 36 -9.81 -10.31 5.28
N ALA A 37 -9.57 -9.09 4.79
CA ALA A 37 -10.24 -7.89 5.29
C ALA A 37 -10.69 -6.95 4.17
N PRO A 38 -11.82 -6.22 4.36
CA PRO A 38 -12.20 -5.14 3.47
C PRO A 38 -11.20 -3.98 3.56
N VAL A 39 -11.11 -3.21 2.47
CA VAL A 39 -10.32 -1.99 2.39
C VAL A 39 -11.25 -0.81 2.17
N GLN A 40 -11.26 0.16 3.09
CA GLN A 40 -11.96 1.43 2.93
C GLN A 40 -11.01 2.53 2.44
N PRO A 41 -11.50 3.56 1.72
CA PRO A 41 -10.69 4.72 1.43
C PRO A 41 -10.44 5.55 2.70
N LEU A 42 -9.20 6.00 2.90
CA LEU A 42 -8.81 6.95 3.93
C LEU A 42 -8.35 8.26 3.30
N ILE A 43 -8.77 9.36 3.87
CA ILE A 43 -8.39 10.71 3.45
C ILE A 43 -7.55 11.32 4.56
N VAL A 44 -6.42 11.89 4.19
CA VAL A 44 -5.56 12.65 5.12
C VAL A 44 -6.35 13.84 5.68
N ASP A 45 -6.28 14.04 6.98
CA ASP A 45 -6.96 15.14 7.64
C ASP A 45 -6.28 16.50 7.36
N GLU A 46 -6.88 17.57 7.90
CA GLU A 46 -6.38 18.94 7.75
C GLU A 46 -4.98 19.18 8.36
N ASN A 47 -4.52 18.29 9.23
CA ASN A 47 -3.20 18.32 9.84
C ASN A 47 -2.16 17.47 9.08
N GLY A 48 -2.54 16.86 7.96
CA GLY A 48 -1.68 15.97 7.18
C GLY A 48 -1.52 14.58 7.78
N VAL A 49 -2.43 14.15 8.66
CA VAL A 49 -2.40 12.83 9.30
C VAL A 49 -3.35 11.86 8.60
N LEU A 50 -2.86 10.68 8.25
CA LEU A 50 -3.69 9.60 7.76
C LEU A 50 -4.41 8.95 8.95
N PRO A 51 -5.76 9.05 9.03
CA PRO A 51 -6.50 8.46 10.13
C PRO A 51 -6.44 6.93 10.07
N PRO A 52 -6.61 6.22 11.19
CA PRO A 52 -6.77 4.78 11.17
C PRO A 52 -8.13 4.41 10.53
N PRO A 53 -8.31 3.15 10.06
CA PRO A 53 -9.61 2.67 9.60
C PRO A 53 -10.64 2.67 10.74
N ASP A 54 -11.93 2.77 10.37
CA ASP A 54 -13.05 2.90 11.33
C ASP A 54 -13.26 1.65 12.18
N THR A 55 -12.89 0.47 11.63
CA THR A 55 -13.10 -0.83 12.29
C THR A 55 -11.78 -1.53 12.56
N TYR A 56 -11.75 -2.38 13.59
CA TYR A 56 -10.55 -3.13 13.97
C TYR A 56 -10.27 -4.36 13.10
N ASP A 57 -11.27 -4.84 12.39
CA ASP A 57 -11.22 -5.99 11.45
C ASP A 57 -11.07 -5.56 9.99
N GLY A 58 -11.24 -4.26 9.70
CA GLY A 58 -11.04 -3.66 8.39
C GLY A 58 -9.68 -2.98 8.24
N THR A 59 -9.35 -2.63 7.01
CA THR A 59 -8.17 -1.87 6.63
C THR A 59 -8.55 -0.61 5.88
N GLY A 60 -7.62 0.32 5.74
CA GLY A 60 -7.87 1.54 5.01
C GLY A 60 -6.73 1.91 4.08
N TRP A 61 -7.05 2.31 2.85
CA TRP A 61 -6.11 2.74 1.83
C TRP A 61 -6.06 4.26 1.73
N TRP A 62 -4.86 4.82 1.68
CA TRP A 62 -4.63 6.24 1.43
C TRP A 62 -5.09 6.60 0.01
N ARG A 63 -6.30 7.15 -0.10
CA ARG A 63 -7.00 7.38 -1.37
C ARG A 63 -6.31 8.41 -2.27
N ASP A 64 -5.61 9.40 -1.69
CA ASP A 64 -4.94 10.44 -2.46
C ASP A 64 -3.55 10.00 -2.97
N GLY A 65 -3.11 8.79 -2.62
CA GLY A 65 -1.91 8.14 -3.12
C GLY A 65 -2.18 7.18 -4.27
N PRO A 66 -1.14 6.50 -4.76
CA PRO A 66 -1.28 5.50 -5.82
C PRO A 66 -2.25 4.38 -5.46
N GLU A 67 -3.01 3.92 -6.45
CA GLU A 67 -3.81 2.70 -6.34
C GLU A 67 -2.90 1.46 -6.39
N PRO A 68 -3.30 0.34 -5.74
CA PRO A 68 -2.51 -0.90 -5.79
C PRO A 68 -2.31 -1.40 -7.22
N GLY A 69 -1.06 -1.42 -7.67
CA GLY A 69 -0.66 -1.78 -9.03
C GLY A 69 -0.28 -0.58 -9.91
N GLU A 70 -0.56 0.64 -9.49
CA GLU A 70 -0.02 1.84 -10.12
C GLU A 70 1.44 2.07 -9.73
N ARG A 71 2.11 2.89 -10.53
CA ARG A 71 3.43 3.41 -10.21
C ARG A 71 3.39 4.19 -8.90
N GLY A 72 4.33 3.91 -8.02
CA GLY A 72 4.39 4.51 -6.70
C GLY A 72 3.96 3.56 -5.57
N PRO A 73 4.03 4.02 -4.31
CA PRO A 73 3.67 3.21 -3.16
C PRO A 73 2.17 3.36 -2.83
N ALA A 74 1.38 2.31 -3.05
CA ALA A 74 0.05 2.22 -2.45
C ALA A 74 0.19 1.96 -0.94
N VAL A 75 -0.53 2.69 -0.11
CA VAL A 75 -0.43 2.60 1.35
C VAL A 75 -1.74 2.09 1.94
N ILE A 76 -1.68 1.00 2.69
CA ILE A 76 -2.82 0.42 3.42
C ILE A 76 -2.48 0.33 4.91
N ALA A 77 -3.32 0.90 5.74
CA ALA A 77 -3.18 0.90 7.19
C ALA A 77 -4.22 -0.02 7.86
N GLY A 78 -3.88 -0.55 9.02
CA GLY A 78 -4.78 -1.37 9.83
C GLY A 78 -4.37 -1.34 11.31
N HIS A 79 -5.32 -1.62 12.19
CA HIS A 79 -5.07 -1.68 13.61
C HIS A 79 -4.25 -2.92 14.01
N VAL A 80 -3.37 -2.77 15.00
CA VAL A 80 -2.64 -3.89 15.58
C VAL A 80 -3.48 -4.64 16.60
N ASP A 81 -4.19 -3.95 17.45
CA ASP A 81 -5.07 -4.51 18.46
C ASP A 81 -6.19 -3.56 18.89
N SER A 82 -7.03 -4.03 19.78
CA SER A 82 -8.08 -3.28 20.46
C SER A 82 -8.15 -3.69 21.92
N ARG A 83 -8.99 -3.04 22.71
CA ARG A 83 -9.29 -3.47 24.09
C ARG A 83 -9.87 -4.89 24.18
N ARG A 84 -10.36 -5.44 23.06
CA ARG A 84 -10.97 -6.79 22.98
C ARG A 84 -9.99 -7.86 22.51
N GLY A 85 -8.77 -7.48 22.12
CA GLY A 85 -7.73 -8.40 21.63
C GLY A 85 -7.13 -7.99 20.28
N PRO A 86 -6.49 -8.93 19.59
CA PRO A 86 -5.86 -8.72 18.30
C PRO A 86 -6.79 -8.10 17.27
N ALA A 87 -6.26 -7.16 16.45
CA ALA A 87 -6.95 -6.57 15.31
C ALA A 87 -6.38 -7.10 13.98
N VAL A 88 -6.82 -6.55 12.86
CA VAL A 88 -6.53 -7.05 11.50
C VAL A 88 -5.05 -7.22 11.22
N PHE A 89 -4.18 -6.31 11.68
CA PHE A 89 -2.74 -6.34 11.45
C PHE A 89 -1.91 -6.73 12.68
N PHE A 90 -2.52 -7.46 13.63
CA PHE A 90 -1.82 -7.93 14.84
C PHE A 90 -0.56 -8.74 14.53
N ARG A 91 -0.59 -9.57 13.48
CA ARG A 91 0.52 -10.42 13.06
C ARG A 91 1.36 -9.84 11.92
N LEU A 92 1.19 -8.54 11.60
CA LEU A 92 1.89 -7.94 10.47
C LEU A 92 3.43 -8.02 10.62
N ALA A 93 3.93 -7.90 11.85
CA ALA A 93 5.35 -8.02 12.15
C ALA A 93 5.92 -9.43 11.94
N ASP A 94 5.07 -10.47 11.84
CA ASP A 94 5.48 -11.87 11.62
C ASP A 94 5.78 -12.16 10.14
N LEU A 95 5.46 -11.24 9.23
CA LEU A 95 5.72 -11.42 7.81
C LEU A 95 7.23 -11.48 7.55
N SER A 96 7.60 -12.31 6.59
CA SER A 96 8.96 -12.43 6.09
C SER A 96 9.05 -12.13 4.59
N SER A 97 10.25 -11.92 4.09
CA SER A 97 10.50 -11.75 2.65
C SER A 97 9.94 -12.94 1.85
N GLY A 98 9.37 -12.68 0.69
CA GLY A 98 8.79 -13.67 -0.20
C GLY A 98 7.32 -14.01 0.05
N VAL A 99 6.71 -13.54 1.15
CA VAL A 99 5.28 -13.76 1.41
C VAL A 99 4.43 -12.96 0.43
N ARG A 100 3.39 -13.61 -0.11
CA ARG A 100 2.45 -12.98 -1.05
C ARG A 100 1.33 -12.23 -0.33
N ILE A 101 1.02 -11.06 -0.86
CA ILE A 101 -0.09 -10.20 -0.46
C ILE A 101 -0.98 -10.00 -1.67
N PHE A 102 -2.28 -10.22 -1.52
CA PHE A 102 -3.26 -10.10 -2.59
C PHE A 102 -4.17 -8.91 -2.29
N VAL A 103 -4.35 -8.02 -3.27
CA VAL A 103 -5.28 -6.90 -3.19
C VAL A 103 -6.30 -7.04 -4.32
N ASP A 104 -7.53 -7.38 -3.96
CA ASP A 104 -8.64 -7.47 -4.91
C ASP A 104 -9.16 -6.06 -5.17
N ARG A 105 -9.37 -5.71 -6.44
CA ARG A 105 -9.65 -4.35 -6.91
C ARG A 105 -11.06 -4.23 -7.51
N ALA A 106 -11.53 -2.99 -7.61
CA ALA A 106 -12.88 -2.67 -8.09
C ALA A 106 -13.12 -3.04 -9.56
N ASP A 107 -12.07 -3.17 -10.37
CA ASP A 107 -12.14 -3.62 -11.77
C ASP A 107 -12.24 -5.16 -11.91
N GLY A 108 -12.33 -5.88 -10.81
CA GLY A 108 -12.39 -7.35 -10.77
C GLY A 108 -11.02 -8.04 -10.84
N SER A 109 -9.94 -7.30 -10.94
CA SER A 109 -8.58 -7.84 -10.95
C SER A 109 -8.01 -7.98 -9.54
N THR A 110 -6.91 -8.73 -9.42
CA THR A 110 -6.14 -8.86 -8.18
C THR A 110 -4.70 -8.44 -8.42
N ALA A 111 -4.24 -7.42 -7.72
CA ALA A 111 -2.82 -7.09 -7.66
C ALA A 111 -2.14 -7.99 -6.64
N VAL A 112 -1.03 -8.63 -7.05
CA VAL A 112 -0.26 -9.53 -6.18
C VAL A 112 1.08 -8.88 -5.89
N PHE A 113 1.40 -8.75 -4.61
CA PHE A 113 2.67 -8.20 -4.15
C PHE A 113 3.48 -9.26 -3.41
N THR A 114 4.80 -9.11 -3.44
CA THR A 114 5.73 -9.96 -2.69
C THR A 114 6.44 -9.12 -1.65
N THR A 115 6.35 -9.53 -0.38
CA THR A 115 7.03 -8.87 0.72
C THR A 115 8.54 -8.88 0.50
N GLN A 116 9.18 -7.71 0.62
CA GLN A 116 10.63 -7.54 0.55
C GLN A 116 11.24 -7.49 1.94
N ARG A 117 10.68 -6.66 2.81
CA ARG A 117 11.15 -6.47 4.19
C ARG A 117 10.04 -5.97 5.10
N VAL A 118 10.22 -6.20 6.37
CA VAL A 118 9.38 -5.67 7.46
C VAL A 118 10.28 -4.88 8.39
N GLU A 119 9.92 -3.65 8.67
CA GLU A 119 10.71 -2.76 9.49
C GLU A 119 9.87 -2.10 10.57
N ARG A 120 10.52 -1.73 11.68
CA ARG A 120 9.91 -1.00 12.78
C ARG A 120 10.57 0.36 12.91
N TYR A 121 9.75 1.40 13.04
CA TYR A 121 10.20 2.78 13.18
C TYR A 121 9.51 3.45 14.36
N GLY A 122 10.28 4.15 15.18
CA GLY A 122 9.72 5.05 16.19
C GLY A 122 8.84 6.12 15.54
N LYS A 123 7.72 6.45 16.15
CA LYS A 123 6.79 7.46 15.59
C LYS A 123 7.38 8.85 15.52
N ASP A 124 8.36 9.14 16.37
CA ASP A 124 9.14 10.38 16.38
C ASP A 124 10.22 10.45 15.29
N ALA A 125 10.56 9.32 14.68
CA ALA A 125 11.57 9.18 13.61
C ALA A 125 11.00 8.41 12.40
N PHE A 126 9.73 8.61 12.10
CA PHE A 126 9.07 7.90 11.00
C PHE A 126 9.60 8.35 9.64
N PRO A 127 10.05 7.41 8.76
CA PRO A 127 10.66 7.73 7.48
C PRO A 127 9.60 8.06 6.42
N THR A 128 8.98 9.22 6.51
CA THR A 128 7.86 9.64 5.64
C THR A 128 8.17 9.47 4.16
N ASP A 129 9.35 9.91 3.71
CA ASP A 129 9.74 9.82 2.30
C ASP A 129 9.93 8.38 1.81
N ALA A 130 10.42 7.47 2.68
CA ALA A 130 10.57 6.06 2.32
C ALA A 130 9.22 5.33 2.22
N VAL A 131 8.21 5.80 2.94
CA VAL A 131 6.88 5.20 3.00
C VAL A 131 5.93 5.80 1.96
N TYR A 132 5.89 7.13 1.85
CA TYR A 132 4.93 7.87 1.03
C TYR A 132 5.55 8.55 -0.20
N GLY A 133 6.90 8.64 -0.25
CA GLY A 133 7.60 9.34 -1.34
C GLY A 133 7.41 8.65 -2.70
N ASP A 134 7.52 9.45 -3.76
CA ASP A 134 7.38 8.96 -5.13
C ASP A 134 8.51 7.99 -5.51
N ILE A 135 8.14 6.85 -6.09
CA ILE A 135 9.05 5.81 -6.57
C ILE A 135 8.64 5.34 -7.96
N PRO A 136 9.60 4.86 -8.78
CA PRO A 136 9.33 4.52 -10.17
C PRO A 136 8.48 3.26 -10.38
N ASP A 137 8.49 2.34 -9.42
CA ASP A 137 7.87 1.02 -9.55
C ASP A 137 6.60 0.92 -8.70
N PRO A 138 5.64 0.06 -9.10
CA PRO A 138 4.48 -0.25 -8.26
C PRO A 138 4.89 -1.02 -7.02
N GLU A 139 4.66 -0.41 -5.86
CA GLU A 139 4.92 -1.04 -4.57
C GLU A 139 3.72 -0.91 -3.62
N LEU A 140 3.74 -1.69 -2.54
CA LEU A 140 2.76 -1.65 -1.48
C LEU A 140 3.45 -1.40 -0.15
N ARG A 141 2.82 -0.56 0.68
CA ARG A 141 3.16 -0.35 2.09
C ARG A 141 2.00 -0.79 2.96
N LEU A 142 2.25 -1.71 3.90
CA LEU A 142 1.28 -2.00 4.95
C LEU A 142 1.80 -1.41 6.25
N ILE A 143 0.91 -0.74 6.99
CA ILE A 143 1.30 0.00 8.20
C ILE A 143 0.39 -0.38 9.35
N THR A 144 0.97 -0.63 10.52
CA THR A 144 0.26 -0.78 11.77
C THR A 144 1.08 -0.18 12.93
N CYS A 145 0.46 0.01 14.07
CA CYS A 145 1.17 0.35 15.30
C CYS A 145 1.98 -0.86 15.80
N GLY A 146 3.02 -0.59 16.59
CA GLY A 146 3.85 -1.64 17.18
C GLY A 146 4.80 -1.11 18.24
N GLY A 147 5.71 -1.98 18.68
CA GLY A 147 6.67 -1.65 19.70
C GLY A 147 6.09 -1.64 21.10
N GLU A 148 6.70 -0.86 21.99
CA GLU A 148 6.26 -0.71 23.37
C GLU A 148 4.95 0.09 23.45
N PHE A 149 4.03 -0.35 24.32
CA PHE A 149 2.79 0.37 24.59
C PHE A 149 2.99 1.32 25.77
N ASP A 150 2.95 2.61 25.51
CA ASP A 150 2.95 3.63 26.54
C ASP A 150 1.58 3.68 27.24
N ARG A 151 1.55 3.22 28.49
CA ARG A 151 0.32 3.13 29.28
C ARG A 151 -0.19 4.50 29.72
N LYS A 152 0.70 5.50 29.84
CA LYS A 152 0.35 6.86 30.25
C LYS A 152 -0.40 7.58 29.12
N ASP A 153 0.17 7.54 27.93
CA ASP A 153 -0.39 8.18 26.73
C ASP A 153 -1.30 7.24 25.94
N ARG A 154 -1.41 5.97 26.36
CA ARG A 154 -2.26 4.92 25.78
C ARG A 154 -2.04 4.75 24.29
N ARG A 155 -0.78 4.68 23.88
CA ARG A 155 -0.35 4.54 22.47
C ARG A 155 0.87 3.65 22.34
N TYR A 156 0.99 3.04 21.18
CA TYR A 156 2.23 2.40 20.76
C TYR A 156 3.26 3.44 20.36
N LEU A 157 4.53 3.20 20.70
CA LEU A 157 5.63 4.11 20.40
C LEU A 157 6.14 4.00 18.96
N ASP A 158 5.93 2.85 18.31
CA ASP A 158 6.43 2.56 16.99
C ASP A 158 5.31 2.32 15.99
N ASN A 159 5.69 2.31 14.71
CA ASN A 159 4.94 1.71 13.61
C ASN A 159 5.71 0.55 13.01
N VAL A 160 5.00 -0.48 12.61
CA VAL A 160 5.52 -1.57 11.75
C VAL A 160 5.13 -1.27 10.31
N VAL A 161 6.10 -1.33 9.42
CA VAL A 161 5.91 -1.09 7.99
C VAL A 161 6.40 -2.30 7.20
N VAL A 162 5.52 -2.85 6.37
CA VAL A 162 5.84 -3.87 5.38
C VAL A 162 6.08 -3.19 4.04
N PHE A 163 7.20 -3.49 3.41
CA PHE A 163 7.53 -3.07 2.06
C PHE A 163 7.38 -4.27 1.11
N ALA A 164 6.54 -4.12 0.10
CA ALA A 164 6.29 -5.17 -0.87
C ALA A 164 6.29 -4.61 -2.30
N VAL A 165 6.74 -5.41 -3.26
CA VAL A 165 6.80 -5.06 -4.69
C VAL A 165 5.76 -5.83 -5.47
N LEU A 166 5.24 -5.24 -6.54
CA LEU A 166 4.31 -5.91 -7.43
C LEU A 166 4.99 -7.16 -8.03
N ALA A 167 4.32 -8.32 -7.92
CA ALA A 167 4.77 -9.54 -8.55
C ALA A 167 4.54 -9.45 -10.06
N GLY A 168 5.58 -9.78 -10.84
CA GLY A 168 5.52 -9.80 -12.31
C GLY A 168 4.72 -10.98 -12.86
#